data_6eefde82a69f2056de8df111606be42b
#
_entry.id   6eefde82a69f2056de8df111606be42b
#
_cell.length_a   1.000
_cell.length_b   1.000
_cell.length_c   1.000
_cell.angle_alpha   90.00
_cell.angle_beta   90.00
_cell.angle_gamma   90.00
#
_symmetry.space_group_name_H-M   'P 1'
#
loop_
_entity.id
_entity.type
_entity.pdbx_description
1 polymer ?
#
loop_
_entity_poly.entity_id
_entity_poly.type
_entity_poly.pdbx_seq_one_letter_code
_entity_poly.pdbx_strand_id
1 'polypeptide(L)'
;DPQEIKQGGDTGIMITSSESYSKPSSNLSASRKGNFFIGNAFFKQPWVVAPASTDSRDGLGALFNVAACQSCHVKDGRGHAPMTAEDDADSFLIRLAMPATTDKQRQQLKDSLIEKVAHPMYGGQLQDRGIQGVPAEARIAVQWTDKTVTFADGHIETLRAPTFNLTNPGYGAFDDEMMVSPRVALPMIGLGLLEQIPDEAIKKQAIKTNNANSDISGKFNWVMDPQTGKVALGRFGWKAGQTKLITQNQSAFN
;
A
#
# COMPACT_ATOMS: atom_id res chain seq x y z
N ASP A 1 -7.02 26.26 -10.35
CA ASP A 1 -8.46 26.06 -10.50
C ASP A 1 -9.14 26.21 -9.13
N PRO A 2 -10.14 27.10 -8.95
CA PRO A 2 -10.85 27.25 -7.68
C PRO A 2 -11.53 25.95 -7.21
N GLN A 3 -11.79 25.00 -8.10
CA GLN A 3 -12.38 23.71 -7.77
C GLN A 3 -11.37 22.75 -7.14
N GLU A 4 -10.07 22.93 -7.35
CA GLU A 4 -9.03 22.10 -6.74
C GLU A 4 -8.97 22.24 -5.22
N ILE A 5 -9.35 23.39 -4.69
CA ILE A 5 -9.37 23.65 -3.25
C ILE A 5 -10.46 22.82 -2.52
N LYS A 6 -11.49 22.37 -3.25
CA LYS A 6 -12.65 21.67 -2.69
C LYS A 6 -12.91 20.32 -3.34
N GLN A 7 -11.89 19.57 -3.67
CA GLN A 7 -12.04 18.24 -4.31
C GLN A 7 -12.91 17.27 -3.50
N GLY A 8 -12.91 17.38 -2.17
CA GLY A 8 -13.79 16.62 -1.29
C GLY A 8 -15.18 17.25 -1.07
N GLY A 9 -15.50 18.38 -1.70
CA GLY A 9 -16.75 19.10 -1.48
C GLY A 9 -16.98 19.44 0.00
N ASP A 10 -18.19 19.18 0.49
CA ASP A 10 -18.56 19.44 1.88
C ASP A 10 -17.95 18.46 2.89
N THR A 11 -17.25 17.41 2.43
CA THR A 11 -16.51 16.50 3.32
C THR A 11 -15.19 17.11 3.78
N GLY A 12 -14.66 18.09 3.05
CA GLY A 12 -13.36 18.70 3.29
C GLY A 12 -13.32 19.56 4.54
N ILE A 13 -12.17 19.57 5.20
CA ILE A 13 -11.84 20.46 6.31
C ILE A 13 -10.54 21.18 5.95
N MET A 14 -10.56 22.51 6.02
CA MET A 14 -9.35 23.32 5.82
C MET A 14 -8.62 23.46 7.15
N ILE A 15 -7.57 22.70 7.33
CA ILE A 15 -6.70 22.74 8.53
C ILE A 15 -5.24 22.75 8.08
N THR A 16 -4.49 23.73 8.58
CA THR A 16 -3.05 23.88 8.34
C THR A 16 -2.25 23.34 9.54
N SER A 17 -2.32 22.04 9.79
CA SER A 17 -1.55 21.41 10.86
C SER A 17 -1.02 20.07 10.42
N SER A 18 -0.05 19.53 11.16
CA SER A 18 0.48 18.17 10.92
C SER A 18 -0.56 17.06 11.11
N GLU A 19 -1.72 17.35 11.70
CA GLU A 19 -2.84 16.44 11.94
C GLU A 19 -3.99 16.63 10.95
N SER A 20 -3.77 17.33 9.84
CA SER A 20 -4.86 17.68 8.90
C SER A 20 -5.51 16.44 8.26
N TYR A 21 -4.76 15.37 8.03
CA TYR A 21 -5.29 14.12 7.47
C TYR A 21 -5.97 13.22 8.51
N SER A 22 -5.72 13.44 9.81
CA SER A 22 -6.27 12.65 10.91
C SER A 22 -7.61 13.19 11.43
N LYS A 23 -8.37 13.90 10.60
CA LYS A 23 -9.66 14.48 10.98
C LYS A 23 -10.82 13.79 10.27
N PRO A 24 -11.95 13.59 10.97
CA PRO A 24 -13.15 13.06 10.33
C PRO A 24 -13.73 14.08 9.33
N SER A 25 -14.43 13.61 8.31
CA SER A 25 -15.16 14.48 7.38
C SER A 25 -16.10 15.42 8.13
N SER A 26 -16.19 16.69 7.67
CA SER A 26 -16.97 17.75 8.33
C SER A 26 -18.45 17.42 8.46
N ASN A 27 -19.02 16.76 7.45
CA ASN A 27 -20.44 16.44 7.32
C ASN A 27 -20.88 15.16 8.05
N LEU A 28 -20.00 14.50 8.82
CA LEU A 28 -20.38 13.34 9.62
C LEU A 28 -21.22 13.77 10.84
N SER A 29 -22.23 12.95 11.16
CA SER A 29 -22.99 13.07 12.42
C SER A 29 -22.08 12.86 13.64
N ALA A 30 -22.50 13.31 14.83
CA ALA A 30 -21.74 13.15 16.07
C ALA A 30 -21.41 11.67 16.34
N SER A 31 -22.39 10.76 16.17
CA SER A 31 -22.17 9.31 16.34
C SER A 31 -21.12 8.76 15.38
N ARG A 32 -21.16 9.13 14.10
CA ARG A 32 -20.16 8.70 13.10
C ARG A 32 -18.78 9.28 13.37
N LYS A 33 -18.69 10.51 13.88
CA LYS A 33 -17.41 11.08 14.36
C LYS A 33 -16.85 10.29 15.54
N GLY A 34 -17.72 9.84 16.47
CA GLY A 34 -17.33 8.93 17.55
C GLY A 34 -16.71 7.63 17.02
N ASN A 35 -17.37 6.99 16.05
CA ASN A 35 -16.86 5.77 15.40
C ASN A 35 -15.52 6.01 14.69
N PHE A 36 -15.35 7.17 14.05
CA PHE A 36 -14.07 7.55 13.44
C PHE A 36 -12.94 7.59 14.47
N PHE A 37 -13.16 8.21 15.63
CA PHE A 37 -12.12 8.30 16.67
C PHE A 37 -11.79 6.93 17.29
N ILE A 38 -12.77 6.05 17.44
CA ILE A 38 -12.54 4.66 17.87
C ILE A 38 -11.68 3.93 16.83
N GLY A 39 -12.05 3.98 15.55
CA GLY A 39 -11.26 3.37 14.48
C GLY A 39 -9.85 3.95 14.35
N ASN A 40 -9.71 5.26 14.50
CA ASN A 40 -8.41 5.94 14.49
C ASN A 40 -7.53 5.54 15.70
N ALA A 41 -8.13 5.22 16.83
CA ALA A 41 -7.40 4.67 17.97
C ALA A 41 -6.79 3.29 17.64
N PHE A 42 -7.55 2.39 17.01
CA PHE A 42 -7.02 1.11 16.51
C PHE A 42 -5.92 1.29 15.45
N PHE A 43 -6.07 2.26 14.56
CA PHE A 43 -5.08 2.57 13.54
C PHE A 43 -3.74 3.04 14.13
N LYS A 44 -3.80 3.81 15.23
CA LYS A 44 -2.63 4.44 15.88
C LYS A 44 -1.90 3.54 16.86
N GLN A 45 -2.63 2.68 17.55
CA GLN A 45 -2.08 1.90 18.66
C GLN A 45 -1.38 0.63 18.12
N PRO A 46 -0.21 0.27 18.69
CA PRO A 46 0.50 -0.92 18.26
C PRO A 46 -0.22 -2.20 18.66
N TRP A 47 -0.18 -3.20 17.79
CA TRP A 47 -0.47 -4.58 18.08
C TRP A 47 0.66 -5.18 18.91
N VAL A 48 0.36 -6.08 19.82
CA VAL A 48 1.31 -6.77 20.68
C VAL A 48 1.22 -8.27 20.52
N VAL A 49 2.27 -8.97 20.89
CA VAL A 49 2.34 -10.43 20.83
C VAL A 49 1.34 -11.03 21.83
N ALA A 50 0.59 -12.03 21.37
CA ALA A 50 -0.31 -12.80 22.23
C ALA A 50 0.49 -13.84 23.07
N PRO A 51 0.03 -14.16 24.31
CA PRO A 51 -1.06 -13.53 25.05
C PRO A 51 -0.62 -12.22 25.72
N ALA A 52 -1.49 -11.22 25.71
CA ALA A 52 -1.24 -9.95 26.38
C ALA A 52 -2.46 -9.49 27.20
N SER A 53 -2.25 -8.59 28.15
CA SER A 53 -3.34 -8.00 28.95
C SER A 53 -4.31 -7.12 28.15
N THR A 54 -3.98 -6.83 26.90
CA THR A 54 -4.77 -6.01 25.97
C THR A 54 -5.43 -6.89 24.89
N ASP A 55 -6.40 -7.71 25.28
CA ASP A 55 -7.09 -8.70 24.40
C ASP A 55 -7.59 -8.13 23.08
N SER A 56 -7.94 -6.84 23.02
CA SER A 56 -8.42 -6.19 21.79
C SER A 56 -7.33 -5.88 20.77
N ARG A 57 -6.07 -6.06 21.12
CA ARG A 57 -4.89 -5.70 20.27
C ARG A 57 -3.73 -6.67 20.44
N ASP A 58 -3.94 -7.82 21.02
CA ASP A 58 -2.96 -8.89 20.96
C ASP A 58 -3.07 -9.67 19.63
N GLY A 59 -2.08 -10.51 19.34
CA GLY A 59 -2.03 -11.29 18.11
C GLY A 59 -1.14 -10.70 17.02
N LEU A 60 -0.17 -9.83 17.38
CA LEU A 60 0.92 -9.50 16.46
C LEU A 60 1.61 -10.79 16.01
N GLY A 61 1.72 -11.00 14.70
CA GLY A 61 2.34 -12.18 14.11
C GLY A 61 3.83 -12.30 14.46
N ALA A 62 4.38 -13.51 14.29
CA ALA A 62 5.80 -13.76 14.54
C ALA A 62 6.73 -12.94 13.63
N LEU A 63 6.28 -12.65 12.41
CA LEU A 63 6.94 -11.81 11.42
C LEU A 63 6.02 -10.65 11.05
N PHE A 64 6.56 -9.47 10.86
CA PHE A 64 5.81 -8.26 10.53
C PHE A 64 6.73 -7.18 9.94
N ASN A 65 6.14 -6.12 9.36
CA ASN A 65 6.89 -4.92 8.98
C ASN A 65 6.81 -3.84 10.06
N VAL A 66 5.61 -3.54 10.56
CA VAL A 66 5.39 -2.60 11.68
C VAL A 66 4.25 -3.07 12.56
N ALA A 67 4.23 -2.66 13.81
CA ALA A 67 3.20 -3.07 14.77
C ALA A 67 1.95 -2.18 14.75
N ALA A 68 1.94 -1.05 14.04
CA ALA A 68 0.78 -0.16 13.94
C ALA A 68 0.61 0.35 12.52
N CYS A 69 -0.64 0.52 12.08
CA CYS A 69 -0.93 1.07 10.75
C CYS A 69 -0.31 2.47 10.58
N GLN A 70 -0.39 3.31 11.62
CA GLN A 70 0.17 4.66 11.61
C GLN A 70 1.69 4.71 11.49
N SER A 71 2.42 3.64 11.81
CA SER A 71 3.88 3.61 11.63
C SER A 71 4.24 3.68 10.13
N CYS A 72 3.47 3.02 9.26
CA CYS A 72 3.61 3.15 7.80
C CYS A 72 2.92 4.39 7.24
N HIS A 73 1.73 4.74 7.75
CA HIS A 73 0.88 5.83 7.29
C HIS A 73 0.92 6.99 8.28
N VAL A 74 2.08 7.62 8.42
CA VAL A 74 2.34 8.64 9.45
C VAL A 74 1.30 9.75 9.39
N LYS A 75 0.53 9.89 10.50
CA LYS A 75 -0.58 10.86 10.63
C LYS A 75 -1.62 10.75 9.51
N ASP A 76 -1.95 9.52 9.12
CA ASP A 76 -2.85 9.17 8.02
C ASP A 76 -2.36 9.67 6.64
N GLY A 77 -1.12 10.14 6.58
CA GLY A 77 -0.47 10.63 5.37
C GLY A 77 0.29 9.55 4.60
N ARG A 78 1.14 10.01 3.73
CA ARG A 78 2.04 9.17 2.93
C ARG A 78 3.29 8.81 3.75
N GLY A 79 3.80 7.60 3.56
CA GLY A 79 5.13 7.22 4.00
C GLY A 79 6.25 7.77 3.10
N HIS A 80 7.47 7.40 3.41
CA HIS A 80 8.66 7.71 2.62
C HIS A 80 9.52 6.46 2.41
N ALA A 81 10.35 6.48 1.36
CA ALA A 81 11.39 5.49 1.19
C ALA A 81 12.55 5.75 2.18
N PRO A 82 13.35 4.73 2.52
CA PRO A 82 14.56 4.92 3.33
C PRO A 82 15.44 6.01 2.73
N MET A 83 15.87 6.97 3.55
CA MET A 83 16.70 8.09 3.08
C MET A 83 18.18 7.79 3.19
N THR A 84 18.57 6.94 4.14
CA THR A 84 19.93 6.46 4.36
C THR A 84 19.93 4.94 4.58
N ALA A 85 21.10 4.33 4.65
CA ALA A 85 21.23 2.89 4.95
C ALA A 85 20.82 2.53 6.39
N GLU A 86 20.80 3.50 7.28
CA GLU A 86 20.44 3.35 8.70
C GLU A 86 18.96 3.65 8.98
N ASP A 87 18.21 4.15 8.00
CA ASP A 87 16.79 4.44 8.13
C ASP A 87 15.99 3.13 8.23
N ASP A 88 15.21 2.97 9.28
CA ASP A 88 14.41 1.77 9.57
C ASP A 88 13.30 1.49 8.53
N ALA A 89 13.05 2.42 7.62
CA ALA A 89 12.10 2.25 6.51
C ALA A 89 10.68 1.83 6.92
N ASP A 90 10.19 2.25 8.07
CA ASP A 90 8.88 1.85 8.63
C ASP A 90 7.71 2.01 7.65
N SER A 91 7.75 3.04 6.83
CA SER A 91 6.69 3.32 5.84
C SER A 91 6.98 2.82 4.43
N PHE A 92 7.87 1.84 4.34
CA PHE A 92 8.32 1.22 3.09
C PHE A 92 8.20 -0.29 3.19
N LEU A 93 7.79 -0.93 2.13
CA LEU A 93 7.68 -2.39 2.08
C LEU A 93 8.14 -2.94 0.73
N ILE A 94 8.56 -4.18 0.74
CA ILE A 94 8.97 -4.92 -0.46
C ILE A 94 7.93 -6.00 -0.76
N ARG A 95 7.29 -5.90 -1.93
CA ARG A 95 6.45 -6.98 -2.48
C ARG A 95 7.33 -7.95 -3.26
N LEU A 96 7.05 -9.23 -3.08
CA LEU A 96 7.77 -10.33 -3.71
C LEU A 96 6.85 -11.08 -4.68
N ALA A 97 7.43 -11.60 -5.75
CA ALA A 97 6.75 -12.50 -6.67
C ALA A 97 7.75 -13.41 -7.37
N MET A 98 7.27 -14.56 -7.86
CA MET A 98 8.00 -15.46 -8.72
C MET A 98 7.45 -15.45 -10.14
N PRO A 99 8.23 -15.75 -11.16
CA PRO A 99 7.72 -16.02 -12.50
C PRO A 99 6.71 -17.18 -12.48
N ALA A 100 5.70 -17.11 -13.33
CA ALA A 100 4.78 -18.24 -13.53
C ALA A 100 5.47 -19.34 -14.34
N THR A 101 5.75 -20.45 -13.71
CA THR A 101 6.44 -21.59 -14.33
C THR A 101 5.49 -22.64 -14.89
N THR A 102 4.24 -22.72 -14.40
CA THR A 102 3.24 -23.67 -14.86
C THR A 102 2.11 -23.01 -15.67
N ASP A 103 1.48 -23.78 -16.58
CA ASP A 103 0.30 -23.30 -17.35
C ASP A 103 -0.85 -22.94 -16.41
N LYS A 104 -1.02 -23.68 -15.31
CA LYS A 104 -2.02 -23.36 -14.29
C LYS A 104 -1.81 -21.97 -13.71
N GLN A 105 -0.58 -21.64 -13.29
CA GLN A 105 -0.26 -20.32 -12.75
C GLN A 105 -0.49 -19.20 -13.79
N ARG A 106 -0.04 -19.43 -15.04
CA ARG A 106 -0.28 -18.49 -16.14
C ARG A 106 -1.77 -18.25 -16.39
N GLN A 107 -2.57 -19.31 -16.37
CA GLN A 107 -4.01 -19.20 -16.52
C GLN A 107 -4.65 -18.47 -15.34
N GLN A 108 -4.28 -18.80 -14.11
CA GLN A 108 -4.78 -18.12 -12.91
C GLN A 108 -4.48 -16.61 -12.92
N LEU A 109 -3.27 -16.19 -13.34
CA LEU A 109 -2.92 -14.77 -13.51
C LEU A 109 -3.77 -14.11 -14.61
N LYS A 110 -3.95 -14.79 -15.74
CA LYS A 110 -4.76 -14.29 -16.86
C LYS A 110 -6.23 -14.10 -16.46
N ASP A 111 -6.78 -15.02 -15.69
CA ASP A 111 -8.16 -15.00 -15.22
C ASP A 111 -8.36 -14.12 -13.96
N SER A 112 -7.31 -13.44 -13.51
CA SER A 112 -7.32 -12.60 -12.30
C SER A 112 -7.71 -13.36 -11.02
N LEU A 113 -7.48 -14.67 -10.99
CA LEU A 113 -7.71 -15.51 -9.82
C LEU A 113 -6.62 -15.36 -8.77
N ILE A 114 -5.42 -14.99 -9.19
CA ILE A 114 -4.29 -14.62 -8.34
C ILE A 114 -3.67 -13.32 -8.85
N GLU A 115 -3.18 -12.49 -7.94
CA GLU A 115 -2.46 -11.25 -8.29
C GLU A 115 -1.03 -11.53 -8.76
N LYS A 116 -0.41 -12.55 -8.20
CA LYS A 116 0.99 -12.94 -8.41
C LYS A 116 1.21 -14.38 -7.99
N VAL A 117 2.31 -14.96 -8.42
CA VAL A 117 2.85 -16.18 -7.85
C VAL A 117 3.73 -15.79 -6.66
N ALA A 118 3.33 -16.18 -5.46
CA ALA A 118 4.11 -15.89 -4.25
C ALA A 118 5.39 -16.73 -4.21
N HIS A 119 6.45 -16.19 -3.58
CA HIS A 119 7.65 -16.95 -3.30
C HIS A 119 7.34 -18.10 -2.30
N PRO A 120 7.82 -19.33 -2.51
CA PRO A 120 7.43 -20.48 -1.70
C PRO A 120 7.84 -20.35 -0.22
N MET A 121 8.95 -19.69 0.07
CA MET A 121 9.45 -19.47 1.44
C MET A 121 9.03 -18.10 2.00
N TYR A 122 9.21 -17.04 1.25
CA TYR A 122 9.03 -15.64 1.67
C TYR A 122 7.66 -15.06 1.34
N GLY A 123 6.77 -15.83 0.74
CA GLY A 123 5.41 -15.35 0.44
C GLY A 123 5.36 -14.23 -0.60
N GLY A 124 4.47 -13.30 -0.39
CA GLY A 124 4.21 -12.20 -1.33
C GLY A 124 4.62 -10.82 -0.85
N GLN A 125 5.18 -10.72 0.36
CA GLN A 125 5.70 -9.51 0.98
C GLN A 125 6.80 -9.88 1.95
N LEU A 126 7.92 -9.20 1.87
CA LEU A 126 9.02 -9.37 2.82
C LEU A 126 8.63 -8.81 4.19
N GLN A 127 8.85 -9.59 5.25
CA GLN A 127 8.69 -9.17 6.64
C GLN A 127 10.07 -8.90 7.23
N ASP A 128 10.40 -7.64 7.38
CA ASP A 128 11.73 -7.19 7.80
C ASP A 128 11.92 -7.09 9.32
N ARG A 129 10.89 -7.51 10.08
CA ARG A 129 10.92 -7.62 11.55
C ARG A 129 10.35 -8.94 12.03
N GLY A 130 10.80 -9.36 13.20
CA GLY A 130 10.28 -10.51 13.93
C GLY A 130 10.12 -10.20 15.41
N ILE A 131 9.28 -10.97 16.11
CA ILE A 131 9.18 -10.93 17.57
C ILE A 131 10.47 -11.46 18.19
N GLN A 132 10.62 -11.29 19.50
CA GLN A 132 11.81 -11.78 20.21
C GLN A 132 12.04 -13.29 19.94
N GLY A 133 13.24 -13.62 19.49
CA GLY A 133 13.65 -14.99 19.19
C GLY A 133 13.29 -15.49 17.78
N VAL A 134 12.59 -14.68 16.99
CA VAL A 134 12.27 -15.00 15.59
C VAL A 134 13.07 -14.06 14.67
N PRO A 135 13.95 -14.55 13.82
CA PRO A 135 14.69 -13.70 12.89
C PRO A 135 13.75 -13.09 11.86
N ALA A 136 14.01 -11.85 11.46
CA ALA A 136 13.37 -11.23 10.32
C ALA A 136 13.65 -12.03 9.03
N GLU A 137 12.79 -11.90 8.03
CA GLU A 137 13.02 -12.59 6.74
C GLU A 137 14.26 -12.06 6.01
N ALA A 138 14.47 -10.73 6.06
CA ALA A 138 15.71 -10.09 5.60
C ALA A 138 15.76 -8.64 6.09
N ARG A 139 16.86 -7.96 5.77
CA ARG A 139 17.00 -6.51 5.90
C ARG A 139 16.94 -5.84 4.55
N ILE A 140 16.31 -4.66 4.49
CA ILE A 140 16.25 -3.81 3.32
C ILE A 140 17.39 -2.80 3.43
N ALA A 141 18.30 -2.80 2.45
CA ALA A 141 19.35 -1.81 2.31
C ALA A 141 19.09 -0.96 1.07
N VAL A 142 19.21 0.36 1.20
CA VAL A 142 19.10 1.31 0.09
C VAL A 142 20.45 1.93 -0.24
N GLN A 143 20.74 2.00 -1.52
CA GLN A 143 21.88 2.76 -2.05
C GLN A 143 21.33 3.80 -3.03
N TRP A 144 21.71 5.06 -2.83
CA TRP A 144 21.31 6.16 -3.69
C TRP A 144 22.44 6.51 -4.65
N THR A 145 22.08 6.71 -5.92
CA THR A 145 22.99 7.23 -6.94
C THR A 145 22.38 8.47 -7.57
N ASP A 146 23.21 9.49 -7.81
CA ASP A 146 22.74 10.70 -8.47
C ASP A 146 22.54 10.43 -9.97
N LYS A 147 21.44 10.94 -10.50
CA LYS A 147 21.06 10.89 -11.90
C LYS A 147 20.68 12.27 -12.40
N THR A 148 21.51 12.84 -13.27
CA THR A 148 21.23 14.13 -13.90
C THR A 148 20.18 13.97 -15.00
N VAL A 149 19.19 14.85 -15.01
CA VAL A 149 18.12 14.96 -16.01
C VAL A 149 18.15 16.36 -16.60
N THR A 150 18.22 16.45 -17.93
CA THR A 150 18.11 17.71 -18.66
C THR A 150 16.72 17.82 -19.27
N PHE A 151 16.00 18.87 -18.92
CA PHE A 151 14.68 19.17 -19.48
C PHE A 151 14.79 19.78 -20.88
N ALA A 152 13.67 19.83 -21.61
CA ALA A 152 13.63 20.33 -22.98
C ALA A 152 14.01 21.83 -23.12
N ASP A 153 13.86 22.61 -22.06
CA ASP A 153 14.26 24.01 -21.96
C ASP A 153 15.74 24.20 -21.57
N GLY A 154 16.48 23.09 -21.40
CA GLY A 154 17.89 23.10 -21.00
C GLY A 154 18.13 23.16 -19.48
N HIS A 155 17.07 23.24 -18.66
CA HIS A 155 17.22 23.17 -17.21
C HIS A 155 17.72 21.80 -16.77
N ILE A 156 18.64 21.78 -15.81
CA ILE A 156 19.29 20.56 -15.32
C ILE A 156 18.93 20.34 -13.85
N GLU A 157 18.40 19.15 -13.57
CA GLU A 157 18.12 18.70 -12.20
C GLU A 157 18.87 17.41 -11.86
N THR A 158 19.29 17.29 -10.61
CA THR A 158 19.90 16.08 -10.09
C THR A 158 18.87 15.31 -9.26
N LEU A 159 18.47 14.15 -9.76
CA LEU A 159 17.58 13.22 -9.10
C LEU A 159 18.40 12.13 -8.40
N ARG A 160 17.84 11.55 -7.33
CA ARG A 160 18.40 10.36 -6.69
C ARG A 160 17.68 9.12 -7.19
N ALA A 161 18.43 8.15 -7.71
CA ALA A 161 17.94 6.85 -8.12
C ALA A 161 18.28 5.81 -7.03
N PRO A 162 17.26 5.13 -6.44
CA PRO A 162 17.50 4.12 -5.42
C PRO A 162 17.82 2.77 -6.04
N THR A 163 18.74 2.04 -5.43
CA THR A 163 18.90 0.59 -5.59
C THR A 163 18.58 -0.07 -4.25
N PHE A 164 17.66 -1.01 -4.25
CA PHE A 164 17.26 -1.74 -3.05
C PHE A 164 17.86 -3.13 -3.07
N ASN A 165 18.58 -3.47 -2.02
CA ASN A 165 19.18 -4.79 -1.83
C ASN A 165 18.56 -5.45 -0.60
N LEU A 166 18.25 -6.74 -0.72
CA LEU A 166 17.83 -7.57 0.39
C LEU A 166 19.06 -8.29 0.94
N THR A 167 19.32 -8.12 2.23
CA THR A 167 20.49 -8.68 2.90
C THR A 167 20.07 -9.52 4.09
N ASN A 168 20.97 -10.41 4.55
CA ASN A 168 20.77 -11.26 5.72
C ASN A 168 19.47 -12.09 5.65
N PRO A 169 19.27 -12.94 4.63
CA PRO A 169 18.08 -13.76 4.53
C PRO A 169 17.99 -14.71 5.73
N GLY A 170 16.88 -14.65 6.48
CA GLY A 170 16.69 -15.41 7.72
C GLY A 170 16.24 -16.85 7.51
N TYR A 171 15.73 -17.19 6.31
CA TYR A 171 15.06 -18.47 6.03
C TYR A 171 15.58 -19.17 4.76
N GLY A 172 16.81 -18.88 4.37
CA GLY A 172 17.44 -19.43 3.18
C GLY A 172 17.75 -18.36 2.13
N ALA A 173 18.55 -18.73 1.13
CA ALA A 173 18.92 -17.81 0.05
C ALA A 173 17.69 -17.41 -0.78
N PHE A 174 17.71 -16.19 -1.32
CA PHE A 174 16.72 -15.78 -2.31
C PHE A 174 16.99 -16.44 -3.65
N ASP A 175 15.92 -16.77 -4.36
CA ASP A 175 16.01 -17.25 -5.74
C ASP A 175 16.41 -16.12 -6.69
N ASP A 176 17.29 -16.39 -7.64
CA ASP A 176 17.74 -15.40 -8.63
C ASP A 176 16.60 -14.85 -9.49
N GLU A 177 15.54 -15.64 -9.69
CA GLU A 177 14.35 -15.25 -10.45
C GLU A 177 13.32 -14.48 -9.63
N MET A 178 13.56 -14.28 -8.32
CA MET A 178 12.64 -13.56 -7.46
C MET A 178 12.50 -12.10 -7.89
N MET A 179 11.27 -11.68 -8.16
CA MET A 179 10.93 -10.31 -8.51
C MET A 179 10.65 -9.50 -7.26
N VAL A 180 11.29 -8.33 -7.18
CA VAL A 180 11.21 -7.40 -6.05
C VAL A 180 10.50 -6.12 -6.48
N SER A 181 9.51 -5.68 -5.73
CA SER A 181 8.75 -4.45 -6.02
C SER A 181 8.63 -3.56 -4.78
N PRO A 182 9.51 -2.56 -4.66
CA PRO A 182 9.47 -1.59 -3.56
C PRO A 182 8.22 -0.73 -3.57
N ARG A 183 7.63 -0.45 -2.39
CA ARG A 183 6.40 0.32 -2.22
C ARG A 183 6.51 1.25 -1.03
N VAL A 184 6.14 2.50 -1.22
CA VAL A 184 5.92 3.49 -0.16
C VAL A 184 4.45 3.49 0.23
N ALA A 185 4.16 3.60 1.53
CA ALA A 185 2.78 3.68 2.02
C ALA A 185 2.04 4.88 1.42
N LEU A 186 0.82 4.66 0.94
CA LEU A 186 -0.07 5.67 0.35
C LEU A 186 -0.78 6.48 1.44
N PRO A 187 -1.26 7.71 1.17
CA PRO A 187 -2.09 8.44 2.11
C PRO A 187 -3.44 7.75 2.29
N MET A 188 -4.00 7.87 3.50
CA MET A 188 -5.28 7.24 3.89
C MET A 188 -6.50 8.14 3.65
N ILE A 189 -6.27 9.42 3.34
CA ILE A 189 -7.34 10.40 3.14
C ILE A 189 -8.20 10.05 1.92
N GLY A 190 -9.53 10.21 2.05
CA GLY A 190 -10.47 10.11 0.94
C GLY A 190 -10.82 8.69 0.49
N LEU A 191 -10.29 7.64 1.09
CA LEU A 191 -10.50 6.26 0.66
C LEU A 191 -11.98 5.84 0.71
N GLY A 192 -12.73 6.32 1.72
CA GLY A 192 -14.18 6.08 1.78
C GLY A 192 -14.95 6.75 0.64
N LEU A 193 -14.50 7.90 0.15
CA LEU A 193 -15.09 8.55 -1.03
C LEU A 193 -14.75 7.77 -2.31
N LEU A 194 -13.52 7.28 -2.42
CA LEU A 194 -13.11 6.41 -3.53
C LEU A 194 -13.98 5.14 -3.60
N GLU A 195 -14.34 4.57 -2.45
CA GLU A 195 -15.20 3.38 -2.39
C GLU A 195 -16.62 3.64 -2.92
N GLN A 196 -17.13 4.86 -2.78
CA GLN A 196 -18.46 5.25 -3.24
C GLN A 196 -18.56 5.49 -4.75
N ILE A 197 -17.45 5.58 -5.47
CA ILE A 197 -17.48 5.78 -6.93
C ILE A 197 -18.08 4.54 -7.60
N PRO A 198 -19.15 4.65 -8.41
CA PRO A 198 -19.73 3.50 -9.11
C PRO A 198 -18.73 2.85 -10.07
N ASP A 199 -18.77 1.52 -10.19
CA ASP A 199 -17.92 0.75 -11.13
C ASP A 199 -18.02 1.27 -12.56
N GLU A 200 -19.24 1.62 -12.99
CA GLU A 200 -19.48 2.14 -14.35
C GLU A 200 -18.80 3.48 -14.61
N ALA A 201 -18.65 4.33 -13.58
CA ALA A 201 -17.91 5.58 -13.71
C ALA A 201 -16.41 5.33 -13.96
N ILE A 202 -15.82 4.35 -13.27
CA ILE A 202 -14.42 3.96 -13.44
C ILE A 202 -14.20 3.38 -14.84
N LYS A 203 -15.07 2.46 -15.27
CA LYS A 203 -15.01 1.86 -16.62
C LYS A 203 -15.16 2.91 -17.71
N LYS A 204 -16.13 3.82 -17.58
CA LYS A 204 -16.35 4.92 -18.53
C LYS A 204 -15.13 5.83 -18.63
N GLN A 205 -14.47 6.14 -17.52
CA GLN A 205 -13.26 6.97 -17.52
C GLN A 205 -12.11 6.30 -18.25
N ALA A 206 -11.89 4.99 -18.07
CA ALA A 206 -10.86 4.25 -18.78
C ALA A 206 -11.11 4.26 -20.30
N ILE A 207 -12.35 4.01 -20.74
CA ILE A 207 -12.73 4.05 -22.16
C ILE A 207 -12.54 5.46 -22.75
N LYS A 208 -12.95 6.50 -22.02
CA LYS A 208 -12.78 7.90 -22.43
C LYS A 208 -11.31 8.24 -22.65
N THR A 209 -10.45 7.82 -21.75
CA THR A 209 -8.99 8.07 -21.83
C THR A 209 -8.40 7.36 -23.04
N ASN A 210 -8.78 6.10 -23.31
CA ASN A 210 -8.29 5.33 -24.46
C ASN A 210 -8.73 5.92 -25.81
N ASN A 211 -9.89 6.57 -25.85
CA ASN A 211 -10.44 7.18 -27.06
C ASN A 211 -9.97 8.63 -27.30
N ALA A 212 -9.23 9.22 -26.37
CA ALA A 212 -8.83 10.63 -26.42
C ALA A 212 -7.62 10.91 -27.36
N ASN A 213 -7.19 9.97 -28.16
CA ASN A 213 -6.02 10.08 -29.05
C ASN A 213 -4.79 10.70 -28.34
N SER A 214 -4.50 10.18 -27.17
CA SER A 214 -3.46 10.62 -26.25
C SER A 214 -2.50 9.48 -25.98
N ASP A 215 -1.25 9.79 -25.69
CA ASP A 215 -0.24 8.80 -25.27
C ASP A 215 -0.54 8.17 -23.90
N ILE A 216 -1.58 8.67 -23.22
CA ILE A 216 -2.03 8.19 -21.91
C ILE A 216 -3.26 7.28 -22.12
N SER A 217 -3.16 6.03 -21.70
CA SER A 217 -4.27 5.07 -21.69
C SER A 217 -4.70 4.72 -20.26
N GLY A 218 -6.02 4.66 -20.03
CA GLY A 218 -6.61 4.20 -18.78
C GLY A 218 -6.86 2.70 -18.80
N LYS A 219 -6.54 2.01 -17.69
CA LYS A 219 -6.88 0.60 -17.49
C LYS A 219 -7.49 0.43 -16.10
N PHE A 220 -8.51 -0.39 -16.00
CA PHE A 220 -9.01 -0.89 -14.73
C PHE A 220 -8.48 -2.31 -14.49
N ASN A 221 -8.39 -2.71 -13.23
CA ASN A 221 -7.90 -4.03 -12.84
C ASN A 221 -9.06 -4.91 -12.38
N TRP A 222 -9.12 -6.15 -12.88
CA TRP A 222 -10.00 -7.20 -12.38
C TRP A 222 -9.24 -8.04 -11.38
N VAL A 223 -9.83 -8.29 -10.20
CA VAL A 223 -9.18 -9.03 -9.13
C VAL A 223 -10.18 -9.95 -8.43
N MET A 224 -9.68 -11.02 -7.84
CA MET A 224 -10.49 -11.90 -7.00
C MET A 224 -10.88 -11.16 -5.72
N ASP A 225 -12.18 -11.02 -5.47
CA ASP A 225 -12.69 -10.53 -4.19
C ASP A 225 -12.70 -11.70 -3.18
N PRO A 226 -11.90 -11.63 -2.11
CA PRO A 226 -11.79 -12.73 -1.16
C PRO A 226 -13.07 -12.95 -0.34
N GLN A 227 -13.94 -11.95 -0.22
CA GLN A 227 -15.21 -12.09 0.51
C GLN A 227 -16.28 -12.84 -0.30
N THR A 228 -16.30 -12.65 -1.60
CA THR A 228 -17.34 -13.22 -2.48
C THR A 228 -16.87 -14.42 -3.28
N GLY A 229 -15.55 -14.62 -3.40
CA GLY A 229 -14.95 -15.62 -4.28
C GLY A 229 -15.19 -15.36 -5.78
N LYS A 230 -15.48 -14.11 -6.15
CA LYS A 230 -15.75 -13.70 -7.55
C LYS A 230 -14.77 -12.63 -7.99
N VAL A 231 -14.49 -12.61 -9.28
CA VAL A 231 -13.69 -11.55 -9.90
C VAL A 231 -14.52 -10.26 -9.92
N ALA A 232 -13.95 -9.17 -9.42
CA ALA A 232 -14.59 -7.86 -9.34
C ALA A 232 -13.59 -6.74 -9.64
N LEU A 233 -14.08 -5.51 -9.78
CA LEU A 233 -13.26 -4.33 -10.07
C LEU A 233 -12.41 -3.96 -8.85
N GLY A 234 -11.10 -3.93 -9.03
CA GLY A 234 -10.15 -3.45 -8.04
C GLY A 234 -10.11 -1.92 -7.96
N ARG A 235 -9.87 -1.39 -6.75
CA ARG A 235 -9.87 0.05 -6.46
C ARG A 235 -8.70 0.49 -5.60
N PHE A 236 -8.30 -0.32 -4.61
CA PHE A 236 -7.35 0.06 -3.56
C PHE A 236 -5.97 -0.57 -3.78
N GLY A 237 -4.97 0.07 -3.16
CA GLY A 237 -3.56 -0.27 -3.32
C GLY A 237 -2.95 0.29 -4.61
N TRP A 238 -1.63 0.19 -4.73
CA TRP A 238 -0.86 0.76 -5.85
C TRP A 238 -1.28 0.30 -7.25
N LYS A 239 -1.82 -0.92 -7.33
CA LYS A 239 -2.24 -1.53 -8.60
C LYS A 239 -3.74 -1.80 -8.64
N ALA A 240 -4.54 -1.12 -7.80
CA ALA A 240 -5.95 -1.42 -7.64
C ALA A 240 -6.18 -2.93 -7.42
N GLY A 241 -5.41 -3.54 -6.51
CA GLY A 241 -5.40 -4.98 -6.24
C GLY A 241 -6.47 -5.44 -5.25
N GLN A 242 -7.24 -4.53 -4.65
CA GLN A 242 -8.28 -4.82 -3.67
C GLN A 242 -9.61 -4.19 -4.08
N THR A 243 -10.70 -4.93 -3.91
CA THR A 243 -12.04 -4.50 -4.37
C THR A 243 -12.70 -3.52 -3.42
N LYS A 244 -12.47 -3.69 -2.10
CA LYS A 244 -13.10 -2.93 -1.02
C LYS A 244 -12.07 -2.44 -0.01
N LEU A 245 -12.41 -1.38 0.72
CA LEU A 245 -11.55 -0.85 1.76
C LEU A 245 -11.34 -1.86 2.89
N ILE A 246 -12.36 -2.62 3.25
CA ILE A 246 -12.23 -3.69 4.26
C ILE A 246 -11.23 -4.77 3.84
N THR A 247 -11.23 -5.20 2.57
CA THR A 247 -10.27 -6.19 2.06
C THR A 247 -8.86 -5.62 1.98
N GLN A 248 -8.72 -4.32 1.65
CA GLN A 248 -7.44 -3.63 1.72
C GLN A 248 -6.89 -3.59 3.15
N ASN A 249 -7.74 -3.29 4.14
CA ASN A 249 -7.33 -3.29 5.54
C ASN A 249 -6.92 -4.70 6.01
N GLN A 250 -7.70 -5.72 5.68
CA GLN A 250 -7.38 -7.11 6.00
C GLN A 250 -6.04 -7.56 5.40
N SER A 251 -5.73 -7.13 4.18
CA SER A 251 -4.47 -7.47 3.51
C SER A 251 -3.23 -6.84 4.16
N ALA A 252 -3.40 -5.92 5.08
CA ALA A 252 -2.30 -5.32 5.84
C ALA A 252 -1.91 -6.12 7.10
N PHE A 253 -2.72 -7.13 7.47
CA PHE A 253 -2.45 -8.04 8.59
C PHE A 253 -1.73 -9.34 8.18
N ASN A 254 -1.21 -9.40 6.98
CA ASN A 254 -0.46 -10.57 6.47
C ASN A 254 0.99 -10.53 6.87
#